data_0513fb46805197c4404986cc37b8bd67
#
_entry.id   0513fb46805197c4404986cc37b8bd67
#
_cell.length_a   1.000
_cell.length_b   1.000
_cell.length_c   1.000
_cell.angle_alpha   90.00
_cell.angle_beta   90.00
_cell.angle_gamma   90.00
#
_symmetry.space_group_name_H-M   'P 1'
#
loop_
_entity.id
_entity.type
_entity.pdbx_description
1 polymer ?
#
loop_
_entity_poly.entity_id
_entity_poly.type
_entity_poly.pdbx_seq_one_letter_code
_entity_poly.pdbx_strand_id
1 'polypeptide(L)'
;MQKLLNSILRNRTLLLFILLLALSLRFIARNQNYQRSNFLAINNATLAPFFDVRHQFFTYFKRGQHNQQLLEDNQYLLEKLINEQSKALLLDSIPFEVIPAQVIRNSIQLNYNHITLNAGSKSGIHKEMGIISAKGVVGIVHNTNDETSSVISLLNKSLRINAKLKKSNHFGSLYWNGDTPKDMVLSDVPLAATVQVGDTIVTGGMSAVFPKHIDLGVIN
;
A
#
# COMPACT_ATOMS: atom_id res chain seq x y z
N MET A 1 63.00 -26.33 7.43
CA MET A 1 63.42 -25.70 6.16
C MET A 1 63.60 -26.69 5.03
N GLN A 2 64.23 -27.86 5.24
CA GLN A 2 64.46 -28.88 4.17
C GLN A 2 63.17 -29.43 3.54
N LYS A 3 62.02 -29.59 4.27
CA LYS A 3 60.77 -30.10 3.66
C LYS A 3 60.11 -29.11 2.71
N LEU A 4 60.27 -27.81 2.89
CA LEU A 4 59.80 -26.78 1.96
C LEU A 4 60.64 -26.75 0.67
N LEU A 5 61.99 -26.85 0.80
CA LEU A 5 62.86 -26.93 -0.36
C LEU A 5 62.61 -28.16 -1.23
N ASN A 6 62.39 -29.33 -0.63
CA ASN A 6 62.08 -30.55 -1.38
C ASN A 6 60.70 -30.52 -2.04
N SER A 7 59.71 -29.83 -1.45
CA SER A 7 58.39 -29.64 -2.10
C SER A 7 58.48 -28.70 -3.31
N ILE A 8 59.32 -27.65 -3.21
CA ILE A 8 59.57 -26.72 -4.31
C ILE A 8 60.29 -27.42 -5.46
N LEU A 9 61.34 -28.21 -5.14
CA LEU A 9 62.11 -28.94 -6.17
C LEU A 9 61.29 -30.04 -6.85
N ARG A 10 60.37 -30.67 -6.16
CA ARG A 10 59.51 -31.72 -6.72
C ARG A 10 58.44 -31.16 -7.67
N ASN A 11 57.99 -29.90 -7.49
CA ASN A 11 56.97 -29.25 -8.26
C ASN A 11 57.51 -28.08 -9.10
N ARG A 12 58.80 -28.08 -9.44
CA ARG A 12 59.50 -27.00 -10.16
C ARG A 12 58.82 -26.58 -11.48
N THR A 13 58.31 -27.54 -12.22
CA THR A 13 57.61 -27.30 -13.49
C THR A 13 56.28 -26.59 -13.28
N LEU A 14 55.52 -26.96 -12.24
CA LEU A 14 54.26 -26.33 -11.89
C LEU A 14 54.47 -24.90 -11.34
N LEU A 15 55.51 -24.69 -10.53
CA LEU A 15 55.90 -23.36 -10.04
C LEU A 15 56.35 -22.45 -11.19
N LEU A 16 57.14 -22.97 -12.14
CA LEU A 16 57.57 -22.24 -13.32
C LEU A 16 56.38 -21.88 -14.19
N PHE A 17 55.42 -22.79 -14.37
CA PHE A 17 54.18 -22.51 -15.09
C PHE A 17 53.34 -21.40 -14.43
N ILE A 18 53.14 -21.45 -13.12
CA ILE A 18 52.43 -20.41 -12.38
C ILE A 18 53.13 -19.06 -12.49
N LEU A 19 54.46 -19.03 -12.38
CA LEU A 19 55.24 -17.82 -12.49
C LEU A 19 55.13 -17.21 -13.88
N LEU A 20 55.25 -18.02 -14.94
CA LEU A 20 55.06 -17.57 -16.33
C LEU A 20 53.65 -17.08 -16.60
N LEU A 21 52.64 -17.76 -16.03
CA LEU A 21 51.24 -17.37 -16.14
C LEU A 21 50.99 -16.03 -15.44
N ALA A 22 51.55 -15.82 -14.25
CA ALA A 22 51.48 -14.57 -13.53
C ALA A 22 52.17 -13.42 -14.26
N LEU A 23 53.35 -13.68 -14.88
CA LEU A 23 54.07 -12.74 -15.72
C LEU A 23 53.26 -12.38 -16.98
N SER A 24 52.68 -13.37 -17.65
CA SER A 24 51.83 -13.18 -18.82
C SER A 24 50.62 -12.31 -18.48
N LEU A 25 49.92 -12.61 -17.40
CA LEU A 25 48.79 -11.80 -16.91
C LEU A 25 49.20 -10.36 -16.55
N ARG A 26 50.40 -10.19 -15.95
CA ARG A 26 50.93 -8.87 -15.65
C ARG A 26 51.29 -8.08 -16.89
N PHE A 27 51.85 -8.73 -17.95
CA PHE A 27 52.11 -8.11 -19.24
C PHE A 27 50.82 -7.70 -19.96
N ILE A 28 49.82 -8.55 -19.97
CA ILE A 28 48.48 -8.25 -20.50
C ILE A 28 47.87 -7.06 -19.76
N ALA A 29 47.95 -7.03 -18.42
CA ALA A 29 47.44 -5.94 -17.61
C ALA A 29 48.15 -4.60 -17.81
N ARG A 30 49.45 -4.63 -18.17
CA ARG A 30 50.28 -3.41 -18.33
C ARG A 30 50.19 -2.79 -19.75
N ASN A 31 49.79 -3.58 -20.75
CA ASN A 31 49.73 -3.15 -22.14
C ASN A 31 48.35 -2.68 -22.60
N GLN A 32 47.58 -2.03 -21.72
CA GLN A 32 46.13 -1.76 -21.83
C GLN A 32 45.79 -0.38 -22.36
N ASN A 33 46.29 0.04 -23.51
CA ASN A 33 45.62 1.19 -24.14
C ASN A 33 44.64 0.81 -25.27
N TYR A 34 44.71 -0.44 -25.80
CA TYR A 34 43.84 -0.86 -26.90
C TYR A 34 42.79 -1.93 -26.54
N GLN A 35 42.95 -2.66 -25.43
CA GLN A 35 42.02 -3.72 -25.04
C GLN A 35 40.98 -3.31 -24.02
N ARG A 36 41.09 -2.12 -23.43
CA ARG A 36 40.19 -1.68 -22.36
C ARG A 36 38.73 -1.52 -22.80
N SER A 37 38.49 -1.13 -24.05
CA SER A 37 37.13 -0.98 -24.61
C SER A 37 36.47 -2.33 -24.90
N ASN A 38 37.24 -3.31 -25.41
CA ASN A 38 36.71 -4.64 -25.75
C ASN A 38 36.50 -5.51 -24.48
N PHE A 39 37.39 -5.38 -23.47
CA PHE A 39 37.27 -6.10 -22.22
C PHE A 39 36.06 -5.59 -21.39
N LEU A 40 35.78 -4.28 -21.43
CA LEU A 40 34.61 -3.69 -20.83
C LEU A 40 33.32 -4.11 -21.54
N ALA A 41 33.35 -4.25 -22.86
CA ALA A 41 32.21 -4.70 -23.65
C ALA A 41 31.86 -6.18 -23.38
N ILE A 42 32.87 -7.05 -23.29
CA ILE A 42 32.70 -8.49 -22.99
C ILE A 42 32.26 -8.70 -21.54
N ASN A 43 32.83 -7.96 -20.59
CA ASN A 43 32.41 -8.01 -19.18
C ASN A 43 30.97 -7.54 -18.98
N ASN A 44 30.55 -6.49 -19.69
CA ASN A 44 29.18 -6.02 -19.64
C ASN A 44 28.20 -7.01 -20.29
N ALA A 45 28.59 -7.67 -21.39
CA ALA A 45 27.71 -8.64 -22.06
C ALA A 45 27.53 -9.95 -21.28
N THR A 46 28.57 -10.43 -20.59
CA THR A 46 28.53 -11.70 -19.85
C THR A 46 28.06 -11.54 -18.38
N LEU A 47 28.30 -10.40 -17.76
CA LEU A 47 27.93 -10.13 -16.36
C LEU A 47 26.62 -9.35 -16.21
N ALA A 48 26.13 -8.68 -17.26
CA ALA A 48 24.86 -7.98 -17.24
C ALA A 48 23.69 -8.84 -16.73
N PRO A 49 23.49 -10.09 -17.18
CA PRO A 49 22.39 -10.90 -16.69
C PRO A 49 22.52 -11.24 -15.19
N PHE A 50 23.74 -11.34 -14.64
CA PHE A 50 23.96 -11.56 -13.22
C PHE A 50 23.65 -10.32 -12.37
N PHE A 51 23.94 -9.13 -12.87
CA PHE A 51 23.60 -7.87 -12.21
C PHE A 51 22.10 -7.60 -12.28
N ASP A 52 21.43 -7.94 -13.37
CA ASP A 52 19.98 -7.78 -13.53
C ASP A 52 19.18 -8.69 -12.57
N VAL A 53 19.58 -9.96 -12.43
CA VAL A 53 18.96 -10.88 -11.48
C VAL A 53 19.14 -10.37 -10.04
N ARG A 54 20.34 -9.93 -9.69
CA ARG A 54 20.62 -9.34 -8.37
C ARG A 54 19.83 -8.06 -8.13
N HIS A 55 19.75 -7.16 -9.13
CA HIS A 55 18.98 -5.93 -9.04
C HIS A 55 17.47 -6.20 -8.91
N GLN A 56 16.94 -7.19 -9.64
CA GLN A 56 15.54 -7.61 -9.51
C GLN A 56 15.23 -8.17 -8.11
N PHE A 57 16.13 -8.99 -7.55
CA PHE A 57 15.99 -9.49 -6.18
C PHE A 57 15.98 -8.37 -5.15
N PHE A 58 16.93 -7.45 -5.19
CA PHE A 58 16.98 -6.30 -4.28
C PHE A 58 15.81 -5.33 -4.47
N THR A 59 15.32 -5.16 -5.71
CA THR A 59 14.17 -4.31 -6.00
C THR A 59 12.87 -4.93 -5.46
N TYR A 60 12.76 -6.27 -5.49
CA TYR A 60 11.61 -6.96 -4.92
C TYR A 60 11.52 -6.76 -3.39
N PHE A 61 12.63 -6.89 -2.67
CA PHE A 61 12.68 -6.62 -1.23
C PHE A 61 12.50 -5.14 -0.88
N LYS A 62 13.09 -4.22 -1.68
CA LYS A 62 12.88 -2.77 -1.51
C LYS A 62 11.42 -2.35 -1.74
N ARG A 63 10.70 -3.01 -2.65
CA ARG A 63 9.29 -2.72 -2.91
C ARG A 63 8.42 -2.98 -1.68
N GLY A 64 8.69 -4.03 -0.92
CA GLY A 64 7.99 -4.32 0.33
C GLY A 64 8.20 -3.21 1.37
N GLN A 65 9.44 -2.80 1.60
CA GLN A 65 9.78 -1.74 2.56
C GLN A 65 9.22 -0.37 2.13
N HIS A 66 9.32 -0.03 0.85
CA HIS A 66 8.79 1.23 0.33
C HIS A 66 7.25 1.28 0.39
N ASN A 67 6.59 0.14 0.17
CA ASN A 67 5.14 0.04 0.30
C ASN A 67 4.69 0.21 1.76
N GLN A 68 5.45 -0.35 2.70
CA GLN A 68 5.18 -0.18 4.12
C GLN A 68 5.37 1.27 4.58
N GLN A 69 6.42 1.92 4.12
CA GLN A 69 6.68 3.34 4.39
C GLN A 69 5.58 4.24 3.80
N LEU A 70 5.11 3.95 2.59
CA LEU A 70 3.98 4.65 1.98
C LEU A 70 2.66 4.44 2.77
N LEU A 71 2.45 3.27 3.35
CA LEU A 71 1.30 3.02 4.22
C LEU A 71 1.37 3.85 5.50
N GLU A 72 2.52 3.91 6.16
CA GLU A 72 2.77 4.71 7.36
C GLU A 72 2.60 6.22 7.07
N ASP A 73 3.16 6.71 5.96
CA ASP A 73 3.00 8.10 5.52
C ASP A 73 1.52 8.43 5.22
N ASN A 74 0.81 7.53 4.53
CA ASN A 74 -0.62 7.71 4.26
C ASN A 74 -1.46 7.70 5.55
N GLN A 75 -1.15 6.81 6.48
CA GLN A 75 -1.80 6.78 7.79
C GLN A 75 -1.60 8.12 8.51
N TYR A 76 -0.36 8.57 8.64
CA TYR A 76 -0.02 9.83 9.30
C TYR A 76 -0.73 11.03 8.66
N LEU A 77 -0.74 11.10 7.33
CA LEU A 77 -1.39 12.19 6.60
C LEU A 77 -2.91 12.18 6.79
N LEU A 78 -3.54 11.00 6.77
CA LEU A 78 -4.97 10.85 7.00
C LEU A 78 -5.36 11.24 8.43
N GLU A 79 -4.63 10.77 9.44
CA GLU A 79 -4.85 11.13 10.85
C GLU A 79 -4.73 12.64 11.04
N LYS A 80 -3.69 13.25 10.49
CA LYS A 80 -3.49 14.69 10.57
C LYS A 80 -4.63 15.45 9.91
N LEU A 81 -5.05 15.05 8.72
CA LEU A 81 -6.11 15.72 7.97
C LEU A 81 -7.47 15.62 8.70
N ILE A 82 -7.82 14.43 9.22
CA ILE A 82 -9.05 14.22 9.97
C ILE A 82 -9.03 15.03 11.27
N ASN A 83 -7.92 15.01 11.99
CA ASN A 83 -7.80 15.70 13.27
C ASN A 83 -7.76 17.23 13.11
N GLU A 84 -7.13 17.76 12.04
CA GLU A 84 -7.16 19.20 11.73
C GLU A 84 -8.57 19.67 11.35
N GLN A 85 -9.31 18.89 10.55
CA GLN A 85 -10.71 19.20 10.24
C GLN A 85 -11.60 19.18 11.48
N SER A 86 -11.39 18.26 12.40
CA SER A 86 -12.12 18.17 13.66
C SER A 86 -11.81 19.36 14.58
N LYS A 87 -10.56 19.81 14.61
CA LYS A 87 -10.11 20.97 15.37
C LYS A 87 -10.68 22.30 14.85
N ALA A 88 -10.75 22.46 13.53
CA ALA A 88 -11.30 23.65 12.88
C ALA A 88 -12.80 23.84 13.16
N LEU A 89 -13.51 22.78 13.56
CA LEU A 89 -14.94 22.81 13.89
C LEU A 89 -15.23 23.05 15.37
N LEU A 90 -14.22 23.39 16.19
CA LEU A 90 -14.35 23.63 17.65
C LEU A 90 -15.05 22.49 18.40
N LEU A 91 -15.00 21.29 17.88
CA LEU A 91 -15.51 20.11 18.57
C LEU A 91 -14.40 19.52 19.45
N ASP A 92 -14.69 19.34 20.71
CA ASP A 92 -13.94 18.51 21.69
C ASP A 92 -14.01 17.03 21.26
N SER A 93 -13.41 16.70 20.13
CA SER A 93 -13.47 15.35 19.58
C SER A 93 -12.19 14.60 19.97
N ILE A 94 -12.39 13.40 20.51
CA ILE A 94 -11.33 12.42 20.68
C ILE A 94 -10.63 12.26 19.32
N PRO A 95 -9.28 12.32 19.27
CA PRO A 95 -8.55 12.16 18.01
C PRO A 95 -8.84 10.79 17.41
N PHE A 96 -9.08 10.75 16.10
CA PHE A 96 -9.26 9.51 15.36
C PHE A 96 -7.90 8.86 15.13
N GLU A 97 -7.81 7.56 15.41
CA GLU A 97 -6.69 6.71 15.08
C GLU A 97 -7.02 5.96 13.79
N VAL A 98 -6.04 5.86 12.88
CA VAL A 98 -6.18 5.15 11.61
C VAL A 98 -5.29 3.91 11.60
N ILE A 99 -5.87 2.75 11.32
CA ILE A 99 -5.17 1.47 11.23
C ILE A 99 -5.09 1.06 9.77
N PRO A 100 -3.90 0.90 9.18
CA PRO A 100 -3.77 0.47 7.80
C PRO A 100 -4.16 -1.00 7.63
N ALA A 101 -4.94 -1.29 6.58
CA ALA A 101 -5.35 -2.64 6.26
C ALA A 101 -5.42 -2.86 4.74
N GLN A 102 -5.17 -4.09 4.31
CA GLN A 102 -5.25 -4.48 2.91
C GLN A 102 -6.48 -5.35 2.66
N VAL A 103 -7.17 -5.10 1.54
CA VAL A 103 -8.27 -5.95 1.10
C VAL A 103 -7.72 -7.23 0.49
N ILE A 104 -8.05 -8.38 1.07
CA ILE A 104 -7.68 -9.71 0.57
C ILE A 104 -8.84 -10.39 -0.18
N ARG A 105 -10.08 -9.98 0.06
CA ARG A 105 -11.26 -10.46 -0.64
C ARG A 105 -12.32 -9.37 -0.72
N ASN A 106 -12.99 -9.28 -1.87
CA ASN A 106 -14.11 -8.35 -2.07
C ASN A 106 -15.19 -9.01 -2.91
N SER A 107 -16.44 -8.93 -2.49
CA SER A 107 -17.62 -9.29 -3.28
C SER A 107 -18.36 -8.04 -3.74
N ILE A 108 -18.83 -8.03 -4.99
CA ILE A 108 -19.55 -6.90 -5.60
C ILE A 108 -20.81 -7.29 -6.36
N GLN A 109 -21.09 -8.60 -6.48
CA GLN A 109 -22.18 -9.14 -7.30
C GLN A 109 -23.37 -9.63 -6.49
N LEU A 110 -23.27 -9.57 -5.17
CA LEU A 110 -24.32 -10.05 -4.27
C LEU A 110 -25.18 -8.89 -3.77
N ASN A 111 -26.37 -9.21 -3.23
CA ASN A 111 -27.17 -8.23 -2.50
C ASN A 111 -26.54 -7.84 -1.15
N TYR A 112 -25.77 -8.74 -0.56
CA TYR A 112 -25.10 -8.58 0.74
C TYR A 112 -23.60 -8.77 0.57
N ASN A 113 -22.94 -7.76 0.04
CA ASN A 113 -21.52 -7.80 -0.25
C ASN A 113 -20.68 -7.58 1.01
N HIS A 114 -19.59 -8.33 1.08
CA HIS A 114 -18.62 -8.24 2.18
C HIS A 114 -17.20 -8.10 1.63
N ILE A 115 -16.35 -7.47 2.42
CA ILE A 115 -14.93 -7.31 2.16
C ILE A 115 -14.19 -7.99 3.30
N THR A 116 -13.08 -8.68 3.00
CA THR A 116 -12.18 -9.24 4.01
C THR A 116 -10.87 -8.47 4.00
N LEU A 117 -10.43 -8.06 5.18
CA LEU A 117 -9.16 -7.38 5.40
C LEU A 117 -8.14 -8.33 6.04
N ASN A 118 -6.86 -8.10 5.77
CA ASN A 118 -5.72 -8.82 6.37
C ASN A 118 -5.30 -8.26 7.74
N ALA A 119 -6.18 -7.57 8.41
CA ALA A 119 -5.95 -7.00 9.73
C ALA A 119 -7.15 -7.35 10.64
N GLY A 120 -6.86 -7.74 11.87
CA GLY A 120 -7.86 -8.19 12.84
C GLY A 120 -7.65 -7.57 14.21
N SER A 121 -8.13 -8.24 15.26
CA SER A 121 -8.07 -7.74 16.64
C SER A 121 -6.64 -7.50 17.14
N LYS A 122 -5.66 -8.31 16.71
CA LYS A 122 -4.24 -8.09 17.01
C LYS A 122 -3.69 -6.79 16.45
N SER A 123 -4.28 -6.28 15.37
CA SER A 123 -3.93 -4.99 14.76
C SER A 123 -4.75 -3.83 15.34
N GLY A 124 -5.58 -4.06 16.34
CA GLY A 124 -6.45 -3.04 16.94
C GLY A 124 -7.80 -2.86 16.24
N ILE A 125 -8.15 -3.69 15.24
CA ILE A 125 -9.45 -3.59 14.57
C ILE A 125 -10.55 -4.19 15.44
N HIS A 126 -11.60 -3.42 15.64
CA HIS A 126 -12.77 -3.80 16.40
C HIS A 126 -14.05 -3.72 15.56
N LYS A 127 -15.07 -4.43 16.02
CA LYS A 127 -16.41 -4.36 15.43
C LYS A 127 -16.92 -2.91 15.43
N GLU A 128 -17.69 -2.55 14.42
CA GLU A 128 -18.26 -1.22 14.20
C GLU A 128 -17.26 -0.12 13.78
N MET A 129 -15.97 -0.43 13.60
CA MET A 129 -15.05 0.53 13.00
C MET A 129 -15.40 0.82 11.54
N GLY A 130 -15.34 2.10 11.16
CA GLY A 130 -15.53 2.56 9.78
C GLY A 130 -14.30 2.30 8.94
N ILE A 131 -14.48 1.81 7.71
CA ILE A 131 -13.40 1.62 6.76
C ILE A 131 -13.47 2.73 5.71
N ILE A 132 -12.36 3.41 5.52
CA ILE A 132 -12.20 4.50 4.56
C ILE A 132 -11.06 4.22 3.58
N SER A 133 -11.13 4.84 2.44
CA SER A 133 -10.06 4.86 1.44
C SER A 133 -9.80 6.31 1.01
N ALA A 134 -8.79 6.53 0.16
CA ALA A 134 -8.54 7.85 -0.42
C ALA A 134 -9.73 8.42 -1.25
N LYS A 135 -10.69 7.56 -1.62
CA LYS A 135 -11.88 7.95 -2.40
C LYS A 135 -13.14 8.12 -1.55
N GLY A 136 -13.07 7.88 -0.24
CA GLY A 136 -14.19 7.97 0.67
C GLY A 136 -14.47 6.67 1.44
N VAL A 137 -15.69 6.54 1.94
CA VAL A 137 -16.13 5.40 2.76
C VAL A 137 -16.20 4.11 1.95
N VAL A 138 -15.77 3.01 2.55
CA VAL A 138 -15.77 1.66 1.95
C VAL A 138 -16.79 0.74 2.62
N GLY A 139 -16.95 0.84 3.93
CA GLY A 139 -17.84 -0.01 4.70
C GLY A 139 -17.64 0.08 6.21
N ILE A 140 -18.22 -0.88 6.95
CA ILE A 140 -18.15 -0.96 8.42
C ILE A 140 -17.75 -2.37 8.82
N VAL A 141 -16.84 -2.52 9.78
CA VAL A 141 -16.41 -3.82 10.32
C VAL A 141 -17.59 -4.52 10.98
N HIS A 142 -17.92 -5.69 10.47
CA HIS A 142 -19.00 -6.54 10.99
C HIS A 142 -18.50 -7.52 12.04
N ASN A 143 -17.36 -8.16 11.77
CA ASN A 143 -16.76 -9.14 12.67
C ASN A 143 -15.23 -9.12 12.50
N THR A 144 -14.52 -9.50 13.57
CA THR A 144 -13.05 -9.55 13.57
C THR A 144 -12.58 -10.86 14.22
N ASN A 145 -11.53 -11.44 13.62
CA ASN A 145 -10.72 -12.51 14.18
C ASN A 145 -9.35 -11.94 14.55
N ASP A 146 -8.45 -12.77 15.03
CA ASP A 146 -7.10 -12.36 15.42
C ASP A 146 -6.33 -11.63 14.30
N GLU A 147 -6.37 -12.15 13.07
CA GLU A 147 -5.56 -11.69 11.95
C GLU A 147 -6.37 -11.07 10.79
N THR A 148 -7.68 -11.29 10.78
CA THR A 148 -8.55 -10.84 9.69
C THR A 148 -9.83 -10.22 10.21
N SER A 149 -10.43 -9.33 9.42
CA SER A 149 -11.76 -8.78 9.70
C SER A 149 -12.67 -8.85 8.49
N SER A 150 -13.96 -9.02 8.78
CA SER A 150 -15.05 -8.99 7.80
C SER A 150 -15.75 -7.66 7.88
N VAL A 151 -15.91 -6.99 6.74
CA VAL A 151 -16.50 -5.66 6.59
C VAL A 151 -17.78 -5.77 5.77
N ILE A 152 -18.86 -5.16 6.23
CA ILE A 152 -20.05 -4.94 5.41
C ILE A 152 -19.70 -3.85 4.41
N SER A 153 -19.73 -4.19 3.12
CA SER A 153 -19.41 -3.25 2.02
C SER A 153 -20.46 -2.15 1.91
N LEU A 154 -20.05 -0.99 1.42
CA LEU A 154 -21.00 0.07 1.03
C LEU A 154 -22.02 -0.45 0.00
N LEU A 155 -21.64 -1.43 -0.84
CA LEU A 155 -22.52 -2.15 -1.78
C LEU A 155 -23.26 -3.31 -1.09
N ASN A 156 -23.88 -3.06 0.05
CA ASN A 156 -24.66 -4.04 0.80
C ASN A 156 -26.02 -3.43 1.17
N LYS A 157 -27.10 -4.11 0.81
CA LYS A 157 -28.48 -3.60 1.01
C LYS A 157 -28.86 -3.36 2.48
N SER A 158 -28.17 -3.99 3.43
CA SER A 158 -28.44 -3.81 4.85
C SER A 158 -27.70 -2.61 5.45
N LEU A 159 -26.66 -2.07 4.77
CA LEU A 159 -25.87 -0.99 5.28
C LEU A 159 -26.54 0.36 5.00
N ARG A 160 -26.62 1.18 6.04
CA ARG A 160 -27.05 2.57 5.95
C ARG A 160 -26.01 3.45 6.63
N ILE A 161 -25.66 4.54 5.97
CA ILE A 161 -24.67 5.50 6.47
C ILE A 161 -25.36 6.84 6.69
N ASN A 162 -25.14 7.42 7.87
CA ASN A 162 -25.56 8.78 8.13
C ASN A 162 -24.76 9.74 7.23
N ALA A 163 -25.46 10.40 6.34
CA ALA A 163 -24.91 11.31 5.35
C ALA A 163 -25.51 12.71 5.51
N LYS A 164 -24.86 13.70 4.92
CA LYS A 164 -25.41 15.05 4.79
C LYS A 164 -24.97 15.71 3.50
N LEU A 165 -25.75 16.65 3.05
CA LEU A 165 -25.39 17.58 1.99
C LEU A 165 -24.32 18.56 2.52
N LYS A 166 -23.15 18.61 1.86
CA LYS A 166 -22.01 19.43 2.29
C LYS A 166 -22.37 20.93 2.35
N LYS A 167 -23.17 21.39 1.38
CA LYS A 167 -23.52 22.79 1.19
C LYS A 167 -24.62 23.26 2.17
N SER A 168 -25.70 22.49 2.29
CA SER A 168 -26.88 22.90 3.05
C SER A 168 -26.95 22.29 4.45
N ASN A 169 -26.02 21.38 4.79
CA ASN A 169 -25.96 20.63 6.06
C ASN A 169 -27.20 19.82 6.40
N HIS A 170 -28.13 19.58 5.46
CA HIS A 170 -29.26 18.71 5.69
C HIS A 170 -28.81 17.23 5.71
N PHE A 171 -29.28 16.52 6.72
CA PHE A 171 -28.96 15.11 6.93
C PHE A 171 -29.87 14.21 6.10
N GLY A 172 -29.36 13.02 5.81
CA GLY A 172 -30.07 11.94 5.15
C GLY A 172 -29.42 10.60 5.45
N SER A 173 -29.98 9.56 4.89
CA SER A 173 -29.50 8.18 5.01
C SER A 173 -29.05 7.67 3.63
N LEU A 174 -27.76 7.37 3.50
CA LEU A 174 -27.19 6.83 2.27
C LEU A 174 -27.20 5.30 2.31
N TYR A 175 -27.72 4.66 1.28
CA TYR A 175 -27.73 3.21 1.14
C TYR A 175 -27.69 2.77 -0.32
N TRP A 176 -27.28 1.55 -0.55
CA TRP A 176 -27.30 0.91 -1.85
C TRP A 176 -28.59 0.12 -2.04
N ASN A 177 -29.32 0.36 -3.16
CA ASN A 177 -30.57 -0.32 -3.48
C ASN A 177 -30.38 -1.68 -4.19
N GLY A 178 -29.15 -1.96 -4.64
CA GLY A 178 -28.82 -3.20 -5.33
C GLY A 178 -28.88 -3.16 -6.83
N ASP A 179 -29.17 -2.01 -7.47
CA ASP A 179 -29.30 -1.91 -8.91
C ASP A 179 -27.92 -1.84 -9.59
N THR A 180 -27.19 -0.77 -9.38
CA THR A 180 -25.86 -0.59 -9.94
C THR A 180 -24.81 -0.38 -8.87
N PRO A 181 -23.58 -0.88 -9.04
CA PRO A 181 -22.50 -0.62 -8.07
C PRO A 181 -22.00 0.83 -8.04
N LYS A 182 -22.46 1.66 -8.97
CA LYS A 182 -22.00 3.05 -9.10
C LYS A 182 -22.92 4.04 -8.39
N ASP A 183 -24.20 3.68 -8.23
CA ASP A 183 -25.23 4.59 -7.75
C ASP A 183 -25.72 4.16 -6.37
N MET A 184 -25.96 5.14 -5.51
CA MET A 184 -26.52 4.96 -4.20
C MET A 184 -27.72 5.88 -4.02
N VAL A 185 -28.59 5.54 -3.09
CA VAL A 185 -29.80 6.32 -2.79
C VAL A 185 -29.56 7.11 -1.51
N LEU A 186 -29.79 8.41 -1.57
CA LEU A 186 -29.88 9.27 -0.39
C LEU A 186 -31.36 9.46 -0.05
N SER A 187 -31.81 8.90 1.07
CA SER A 187 -33.20 9.03 1.59
C SER A 187 -33.26 9.90 2.83
N ASP A 188 -34.45 10.11 3.31
CA ASP A 188 -34.74 10.82 4.57
C ASP A 188 -34.20 12.26 4.61
N VAL A 189 -34.05 12.88 3.43
CA VAL A 189 -33.68 14.30 3.33
C VAL A 189 -34.93 15.15 3.55
N PRO A 190 -34.88 16.19 4.42
CA PRO A 190 -36.03 17.07 4.63
C PRO A 190 -36.51 17.74 3.35
N LEU A 191 -37.83 17.87 3.17
CA LEU A 191 -38.42 18.51 2.00
C LEU A 191 -37.99 19.97 1.81
N ALA A 192 -37.56 20.65 2.87
CA ALA A 192 -37.03 21.99 2.81
C ALA A 192 -35.59 22.09 2.27
N ALA A 193 -34.92 20.94 2.10
CA ALA A 193 -33.56 20.93 1.58
C ALA A 193 -33.55 21.22 0.09
N THR A 194 -32.80 22.23 -0.29
CA THR A 194 -32.50 22.50 -1.71
C THR A 194 -31.40 21.55 -2.16
N VAL A 195 -31.75 20.62 -3.05
CA VAL A 195 -30.87 19.62 -3.61
C VAL A 195 -30.64 19.92 -5.09
N GLN A 196 -29.39 19.94 -5.53
CA GLN A 196 -29.02 20.18 -6.93
C GLN A 196 -28.05 19.11 -7.42
N VAL A 197 -28.10 18.79 -8.72
CA VAL A 197 -27.12 17.95 -9.39
C VAL A 197 -25.74 18.61 -9.22
N GLY A 198 -24.75 17.81 -8.83
CA GLY A 198 -23.39 18.31 -8.51
C GLY A 198 -23.16 18.59 -7.02
N ASP A 199 -24.18 18.56 -6.17
CA ASP A 199 -23.99 18.71 -4.72
C ASP A 199 -23.22 17.52 -4.14
N THR A 200 -22.22 17.83 -3.31
CA THR A 200 -21.39 16.81 -2.62
C THR A 200 -22.09 16.29 -1.37
N ILE A 201 -22.08 14.99 -1.23
CA ILE A 201 -22.56 14.28 -0.05
C ILE A 201 -21.37 13.82 0.79
N VAL A 202 -21.42 14.06 2.09
CA VAL A 202 -20.39 13.70 3.05
C VAL A 202 -20.97 12.96 4.25
N THR A 203 -20.12 12.31 5.05
CA THR A 203 -20.54 11.71 6.33
C THR A 203 -21.12 12.78 7.28
N GLY A 204 -22.23 12.46 7.90
CA GLY A 204 -22.95 13.39 8.77
C GLY A 204 -22.31 13.56 10.15
N GLY A 205 -21.64 12.50 10.66
CA GLY A 205 -21.01 12.49 11.98
C GLY A 205 -21.98 12.37 13.15
N MET A 206 -23.20 11.84 12.93
CA MET A 206 -24.13 11.49 14.01
C MET A 206 -23.81 10.15 14.66
N SER A 207 -23.00 9.32 14.02
CA SER A 207 -22.49 8.06 14.57
C SER A 207 -20.99 8.19 14.88
N ALA A 208 -20.53 7.47 15.90
CA ALA A 208 -19.11 7.37 16.24
C ALA A 208 -18.28 6.59 15.21
N VAL A 209 -18.92 6.01 14.18
CA VAL A 209 -18.28 5.13 13.19
C VAL A 209 -17.39 5.91 12.21
N PHE A 210 -17.84 7.08 11.77
CA PHE A 210 -17.10 7.91 10.83
C PHE A 210 -16.94 9.33 11.32
N PRO A 211 -15.76 9.94 11.12
CA PRO A 211 -15.59 11.38 11.25
C PRO A 211 -16.58 12.13 10.35
N LYS A 212 -16.87 13.39 10.66
CA LYS A 212 -17.65 14.29 9.80
C LYS A 212 -16.84 14.63 8.55
N HIS A 213 -17.55 14.91 7.45
CA HIS A 213 -16.99 15.45 6.20
C HIS A 213 -16.12 14.51 5.39
N ILE A 214 -16.20 13.20 5.60
CA ILE A 214 -15.61 12.24 4.63
C ILE A 214 -16.52 12.18 3.41
N ASP A 215 -15.95 12.33 2.22
CA ASP A 215 -16.69 12.31 0.97
C ASP A 215 -17.36 10.95 0.74
N LEU A 216 -18.62 10.97 0.31
CA LEU A 216 -19.43 9.79 -0.02
C LEU A 216 -19.77 9.73 -1.50
N GLY A 217 -19.99 10.88 -2.12
CA GLY A 217 -20.34 10.97 -3.53
C GLY A 217 -20.89 12.34 -3.93
N VAL A 218 -21.41 12.39 -5.13
CA VAL A 218 -22.03 13.59 -5.73
C VAL A 218 -23.41 13.22 -6.25
N ILE A 219 -24.36 14.14 -6.17
CA ILE A 219 -25.71 13.96 -6.71
C ILE A 219 -25.67 14.03 -8.23
N ASN A 220 -26.20 13.03 -8.90
CA ASN A 220 -26.31 12.92 -10.36
C ASN A 220 -27.77 13.02 -10.84
#